data_5c89edd580a672d7c1a1564848fc5aa7
#
_entry.id   5c89edd580a672d7c1a1564848fc5aa7
#
_cell.length_a   1.000
_cell.length_b   1.000
_cell.length_c   1.000
_cell.angle_alpha   90.00
_cell.angle_beta   90.00
_cell.angle_gamma   90.00
#
_symmetry.space_group_name_H-M   'P 1'
#
loop_
_entity.id
_entity.type
_entity.pdbx_description
1 polymer ?
#
loop_
_entity_poly.entity_id
_entity_poly.type
_entity_poly.pdbx_seq_one_letter_code
_entity_poly.pdbx_strand_id
1 'polypeptide(L)'
;MATQEEKQKALAAALGQIEKQFGKGSIMKLGDTQALDVESVSTGSLGLDVALGIGGLPMGRIVEIFGPESSGKTTLTLSVIAQAQKVGKTCAFIDAEHALDPIYAAKLGVDVKELLVSQPDNGEQALEICDALVRSGAVDVVIVDSVAALTPKAEIEGEMGDSHMGLQARLMSQALRKLTGQIKNANCLVIFINQIRMKIGVMFGNPETTTGGNALKFYSSVRLDILRTGSVKDGDEVIGNETRVKVVKNKLAAPFRQVDFQILYGEGISKAGELIELGVKHKLVEKSGAWYAYNGEKIGQGKANAMKWLHENLAKSDELEAKLRAELVANPEQALMADIEQSTDDAESDF
;
A
#
# COMPACT_ATOMS: atom_id res chain seq x y z
N MET A 1 -9.62 25.09 45.47
CA MET A 1 -9.10 24.56 44.19
C MET A 1 -7.67 24.14 44.47
N ALA A 2 -7.27 22.94 44.03
CA ALA A 2 -5.89 22.46 44.23
C ALA A 2 -4.90 23.37 43.50
N THR A 3 -3.77 23.67 44.14
CA THR A 3 -2.70 24.48 43.56
C THR A 3 -2.04 23.74 42.37
N GLN A 4 -1.33 24.46 41.51
CA GLN A 4 -0.62 23.89 40.39
C GLN A 4 0.40 22.81 40.84
N GLU A 5 1.07 23.04 41.97
CA GLU A 5 2.03 22.07 42.54
C GLU A 5 1.32 20.80 43.06
N GLU A 6 0.18 20.92 43.70
CA GLU A 6 -0.59 19.74 44.16
C GLU A 6 -1.08 18.89 42.96
N LYS A 7 -1.51 19.55 41.87
CA LYS A 7 -1.86 18.81 40.61
C LYS A 7 -0.68 18.09 39.99
N GLN A 8 0.51 18.70 39.97
CA GLN A 8 1.72 18.07 39.43
C GLN A 8 2.16 16.87 40.27
N LYS A 9 2.11 16.95 41.61
CA LYS A 9 2.42 15.84 42.50
C LYS A 9 1.43 14.68 42.36
N ALA A 10 0.14 14.99 42.24
CA ALA A 10 -0.89 13.99 42.01
C ALA A 10 -0.73 13.29 40.65
N LEU A 11 -0.39 14.05 39.59
CA LEU A 11 -0.10 13.50 38.27
C LEU A 11 1.14 12.57 38.29
N ALA A 12 2.23 13.01 38.92
CA ALA A 12 3.45 12.19 39.03
C ALA A 12 3.19 10.86 39.78
N ALA A 13 2.41 10.91 40.86
CA ALA A 13 1.99 9.73 41.60
C ALA A 13 1.13 8.77 40.72
N ALA A 14 0.17 9.31 39.95
CA ALA A 14 -0.68 8.53 39.06
C ALA A 14 0.14 7.88 37.94
N LEU A 15 1.08 8.61 37.32
CA LEU A 15 1.99 8.09 36.30
C LEU A 15 2.85 6.94 36.85
N GLY A 16 3.43 7.12 38.03
CA GLY A 16 4.21 6.07 38.69
C GLY A 16 3.40 4.81 39.05
N GLN A 17 2.12 4.98 39.41
CA GLN A 17 1.22 3.87 39.67
C GLN A 17 0.85 3.12 38.38
N ILE A 18 0.59 3.84 37.29
CA ILE A 18 0.30 3.26 35.97
C ILE A 18 1.49 2.46 35.47
N GLU A 19 2.71 3.02 35.54
CA GLU A 19 3.92 2.30 35.12
C GLU A 19 4.20 1.06 35.97
N LYS A 20 3.91 1.13 37.28
CA LYS A 20 4.08 -0.01 38.19
C LYS A 20 3.07 -1.13 37.91
N GLN A 21 1.84 -0.77 37.51
CA GLN A 21 0.75 -1.73 37.24
C GLN A 21 0.81 -2.32 35.83
N PHE A 22 1.16 -1.51 34.82
CA PHE A 22 1.07 -1.88 33.42
C PHE A 22 2.43 -1.97 32.71
N GLY A 23 3.53 -1.66 33.40
CA GLY A 23 4.89 -1.69 32.87
C GLY A 23 5.38 -0.31 32.40
N LYS A 24 6.72 -0.17 32.31
CA LYS A 24 7.34 1.06 31.79
C LYS A 24 6.92 1.33 30.36
N GLY A 25 6.61 2.60 30.05
CA GLY A 25 6.17 3.02 28.72
C GLY A 25 4.69 2.82 28.45
N SER A 26 3.89 2.36 29.45
CA SER A 26 2.43 2.26 29.34
C SER A 26 1.75 3.62 29.19
N ILE A 27 2.41 4.68 29.66
CA ILE A 27 2.03 6.08 29.44
C ILE A 27 3.28 6.91 29.16
N MET A 28 3.20 7.82 28.20
CA MET A 28 4.31 8.70 27.82
C MET A 28 3.77 10.06 27.37
N LYS A 29 4.58 11.10 27.45
CA LYS A 29 4.25 12.37 26.80
C LYS A 29 4.60 12.29 25.33
N LEU A 30 3.71 12.79 24.47
CA LEU A 30 3.91 12.73 23.04
C LEU A 30 5.20 13.43 22.57
N GLY A 31 5.62 14.49 23.28
CA GLY A 31 6.87 15.20 22.97
C GLY A 31 8.15 14.48 23.41
N ASP A 32 8.06 13.50 24.33
CA ASP A 32 9.20 12.69 24.77
C ASP A 32 9.44 11.48 23.84
N THR A 33 8.51 11.20 22.95
CA THR A 33 8.65 10.20 21.90
C THR A 33 9.41 10.83 20.73
N GLN A 34 10.60 10.34 20.41
CA GLN A 34 11.14 10.52 19.07
C GLN A 34 10.03 10.13 18.09
N ALA A 35 9.80 10.95 17.07
CA ALA A 35 8.81 10.67 16.03
C ALA A 35 8.87 9.18 15.72
N LEU A 36 7.76 8.46 15.94
CA LEU A 36 7.73 7.01 15.78
C LEU A 36 8.19 6.72 14.35
N ASP A 37 9.43 6.31 14.22
CA ASP A 37 10.02 5.89 12.95
C ASP A 37 9.33 4.57 12.59
N VAL A 38 8.20 4.69 11.89
CA VAL A 38 7.40 3.54 11.49
C VAL A 38 8.11 2.87 10.33
N GLU A 39 8.65 1.70 10.60
CA GLU A 39 9.22 0.86 9.55
C GLU A 39 8.20 0.67 8.41
N SER A 40 8.66 0.74 7.17
CA SER A 40 7.82 0.60 5.99
C SER A 40 8.39 -0.40 5.00
N VAL A 41 7.51 -0.96 4.17
CA VAL A 41 7.86 -1.82 3.03
C VAL A 41 7.52 -1.06 1.75
N SER A 42 8.49 -0.94 0.84
CA SER A 42 8.28 -0.33 -0.47
C SER A 42 7.15 -1.04 -1.24
N THR A 43 6.37 -0.28 -1.96
CA THR A 43 5.33 -0.80 -2.87
C THR A 43 5.90 -1.29 -4.20
N GLY A 44 7.14 -0.93 -4.50
CA GLY A 44 7.76 -1.13 -5.82
C GLY A 44 7.50 0.03 -6.78
N SER A 45 6.61 0.96 -6.43
CA SER A 45 6.41 2.24 -7.10
C SER A 45 7.00 3.34 -6.24
N LEU A 46 8.02 4.03 -6.75
CA LEU A 46 8.66 5.15 -6.03
C LEU A 46 7.67 6.29 -5.79
N GLY A 47 6.85 6.60 -6.79
CA GLY A 47 5.83 7.63 -6.66
C GLY A 47 4.83 7.33 -5.56
N LEU A 48 4.38 6.07 -5.45
CA LEU A 48 3.46 5.66 -4.38
C LEU A 48 4.14 5.66 -3.01
N ASP A 49 5.40 5.23 -2.91
CA ASP A 49 6.18 5.28 -1.68
C ASP A 49 6.30 6.73 -1.15
N VAL A 50 6.55 7.69 -2.04
CA VAL A 50 6.57 9.13 -1.73
C VAL A 50 5.19 9.64 -1.31
N ALA A 51 4.13 9.25 -2.03
CA ALA A 51 2.77 9.66 -1.72
C ALA A 51 2.29 9.13 -0.36
N LEU A 52 2.80 7.98 0.09
CA LEU A 52 2.54 7.42 1.42
C LEU A 52 3.25 8.21 2.55
N GLY A 53 4.28 9.00 2.24
CA GLY A 53 4.94 9.92 3.15
C GLY A 53 5.91 9.30 4.14
N ILE A 54 6.02 7.96 4.16
CA ILE A 54 6.93 7.18 5.02
C ILE A 54 7.80 6.21 4.20
N GLY A 55 7.81 6.35 2.87
CA GLY A 55 8.62 5.53 1.98
C GLY A 55 8.06 4.15 1.66
N GLY A 56 6.79 3.88 1.97
CA GLY A 56 6.14 2.62 1.68
C GLY A 56 4.92 2.34 2.55
N LEU A 57 4.48 1.10 2.59
CA LEU A 57 3.38 0.63 3.44
C LEU A 57 3.85 0.37 4.87
N PRO A 58 3.10 0.83 5.90
CA PRO A 58 3.54 0.78 7.29
C PRO A 58 3.53 -0.63 7.87
N MET A 59 4.63 -1.04 8.51
CA MET A 59 4.69 -2.25 9.31
C MET A 59 3.83 -2.13 10.57
N GLY A 60 3.36 -3.25 11.10
CA GLY A 60 2.51 -3.29 12.28
C GLY A 60 1.11 -2.69 12.08
N ARG A 61 0.63 -2.60 10.83
CA ARG A 61 -0.63 -1.95 10.45
C ARG A 61 -1.46 -2.79 9.48
N ILE A 62 -2.75 -2.46 9.43
CA ILE A 62 -3.68 -2.97 8.44
C ILE A 62 -3.76 -1.97 7.30
N VAL A 63 -3.65 -2.47 6.07
CA VAL A 63 -3.81 -1.72 4.82
C VAL A 63 -4.96 -2.34 4.02
N GLU A 64 -5.79 -1.54 3.39
CA GLU A 64 -6.79 -1.97 2.43
C GLU A 64 -6.43 -1.43 1.05
N ILE A 65 -6.35 -2.32 0.06
CA ILE A 65 -6.19 -1.97 -1.36
C ILE A 65 -7.47 -2.41 -2.07
N PHE A 66 -8.19 -1.46 -2.65
CA PHE A 66 -9.47 -1.73 -3.28
C PHE A 66 -9.60 -1.03 -4.64
N GLY A 67 -10.47 -1.55 -5.47
CA GLY A 67 -10.71 -1.01 -6.81
C GLY A 67 -11.51 -1.99 -7.66
N PRO A 68 -11.83 -1.60 -8.91
CA PRO A 68 -12.50 -2.47 -9.88
C PRO A 68 -11.70 -3.74 -10.18
N GLU A 69 -12.36 -4.70 -10.79
CA GLU A 69 -11.68 -5.88 -11.33
C GLU A 69 -10.62 -5.47 -12.37
N SER A 70 -9.53 -6.24 -12.45
CA SER A 70 -8.42 -6.00 -13.39
C SER A 70 -7.75 -4.61 -13.27
N SER A 71 -7.90 -3.93 -12.13
CA SER A 71 -7.26 -2.63 -11.88
C SER A 71 -5.78 -2.71 -11.45
N GLY A 72 -5.25 -3.94 -11.19
CA GLY A 72 -3.85 -4.14 -10.78
C GLY A 72 -3.65 -4.35 -9.27
N LYS A 73 -4.72 -4.63 -8.48
CA LYS A 73 -4.63 -4.87 -7.03
C LYS A 73 -3.63 -5.98 -6.68
N THR A 74 -3.81 -7.15 -7.26
CA THR A 74 -2.94 -8.32 -7.03
C THR A 74 -1.52 -8.05 -7.53
N THR A 75 -1.35 -7.37 -8.67
CA THR A 75 -0.03 -6.96 -9.18
C THR A 75 0.70 -6.05 -8.19
N LEU A 76 0.02 -5.05 -7.64
CA LEU A 76 0.60 -4.15 -6.63
C LEU A 76 1.00 -4.93 -5.36
N THR A 77 0.16 -5.85 -4.87
CA THR A 77 0.49 -6.63 -3.66
C THR A 77 1.62 -7.63 -3.90
N LEU A 78 1.71 -8.26 -5.08
CA LEU A 78 2.85 -9.09 -5.46
C LEU A 78 4.14 -8.27 -5.56
N SER A 79 4.07 -7.03 -6.05
CA SER A 79 5.21 -6.10 -6.01
C SER A 79 5.66 -5.81 -4.58
N VAL A 80 4.73 -5.57 -3.65
CA VAL A 80 5.04 -5.40 -2.21
C VAL A 80 5.75 -6.62 -1.66
N ILE A 81 5.26 -7.84 -1.95
CA ILE A 81 5.91 -9.09 -1.53
C ILE A 81 7.33 -9.17 -2.07
N ALA A 82 7.54 -8.89 -3.37
CA ALA A 82 8.85 -8.93 -3.98
C ALA A 82 9.82 -7.94 -3.30
N GLN A 83 9.38 -6.72 -2.97
CA GLN A 83 10.21 -5.76 -2.24
C GLN A 83 10.49 -6.20 -0.79
N ALA A 84 9.49 -6.77 -0.10
CA ALA A 84 9.64 -7.30 1.25
C ALA A 84 10.67 -8.43 1.29
N GLN A 85 10.59 -9.39 0.38
CA GLN A 85 11.53 -10.51 0.28
C GLN A 85 12.97 -10.05 -0.01
N LYS A 86 13.16 -9.01 -0.84
CA LYS A 86 14.50 -8.43 -1.12
C LYS A 86 15.22 -7.94 0.12
N VAL A 87 14.47 -7.51 1.16
CA VAL A 87 15.03 -7.07 2.44
C VAL A 87 14.94 -8.16 3.52
N GLY A 88 14.74 -9.41 3.12
CA GLY A 88 14.78 -10.59 4.00
C GLY A 88 13.51 -10.82 4.82
N LYS A 89 12.38 -10.21 4.45
CA LYS A 89 11.10 -10.38 5.15
C LYS A 89 10.36 -11.63 4.70
N THR A 90 9.75 -12.32 5.66
CA THR A 90 8.91 -13.50 5.42
C THR A 90 7.50 -13.05 5.03
N CYS A 91 6.99 -13.57 3.91
CA CYS A 91 5.71 -13.20 3.35
C CYS A 91 4.75 -14.38 3.26
N ALA A 92 3.47 -14.14 3.46
CA ALA A 92 2.39 -15.10 3.28
C ALA A 92 1.26 -14.51 2.41
N PHE A 93 0.65 -15.35 1.59
CA PHE A 93 -0.48 -15.02 0.72
C PHE A 93 -1.64 -15.96 0.99
N ILE A 94 -2.75 -15.41 1.47
CA ILE A 94 -4.00 -16.14 1.69
C ILE A 94 -4.87 -15.90 0.47
N ASP A 95 -4.88 -16.90 -0.43
CA ASP A 95 -5.56 -16.88 -1.72
C ASP A 95 -6.98 -17.45 -1.60
N ALA A 96 -7.91 -16.61 -1.16
CA ALA A 96 -9.31 -16.99 -1.02
C ALA A 96 -10.07 -17.04 -2.37
N GLU A 97 -9.50 -16.46 -3.43
CA GLU A 97 -10.05 -16.53 -4.80
C GLU A 97 -9.54 -17.75 -5.58
N HIS A 98 -8.51 -18.46 -5.07
CA HIS A 98 -7.83 -19.57 -5.75
C HIS A 98 -7.30 -19.20 -7.15
N ALA A 99 -6.79 -17.97 -7.28
CA ALA A 99 -6.42 -17.36 -8.56
C ALA A 99 -4.95 -16.94 -8.65
N LEU A 100 -4.14 -17.23 -7.64
CA LEU A 100 -2.72 -16.87 -7.64
C LEU A 100 -1.95 -17.69 -8.69
N ASP A 101 -1.38 -16.99 -9.67
CA ASP A 101 -0.50 -17.58 -10.68
C ASP A 101 0.97 -17.48 -10.22
N PRO A 102 1.63 -18.62 -9.90
CA PRO A 102 3.03 -18.61 -9.47
C PRO A 102 4.00 -18.18 -10.57
N ILE A 103 3.66 -18.40 -11.84
CA ILE A 103 4.52 -17.99 -12.98
C ILE A 103 4.48 -16.46 -13.08
N TYR A 104 3.29 -15.87 -12.95
CA TYR A 104 3.14 -14.41 -12.93
C TYR A 104 3.83 -13.79 -11.71
N ALA A 105 3.65 -14.36 -10.52
CA ALA A 105 4.32 -13.90 -9.31
C ALA A 105 5.86 -13.91 -9.46
N ALA A 106 6.43 -14.99 -10.01
CA ALA A 106 7.87 -15.09 -10.26
C ALA A 106 8.36 -14.01 -11.24
N LYS A 107 7.59 -13.71 -12.30
CA LYS A 107 7.92 -12.62 -13.24
C LYS A 107 7.96 -11.24 -12.58
N LEU A 108 7.12 -11.02 -11.57
CA LEU A 108 7.12 -9.78 -10.77
C LEU A 108 8.26 -9.71 -9.74
N GLY A 109 9.11 -10.73 -9.68
CA GLY A 109 10.26 -10.79 -8.78
C GLY A 109 9.98 -11.42 -7.42
N VAL A 110 8.83 -12.08 -7.26
CA VAL A 110 8.53 -12.85 -6.05
C VAL A 110 9.34 -14.13 -6.02
N ASP A 111 10.02 -14.41 -4.92
CA ASP A 111 10.57 -15.73 -4.66
C ASP A 111 9.43 -16.67 -4.26
N VAL A 112 8.95 -17.42 -5.25
CA VAL A 112 7.81 -18.33 -5.07
C VAL A 112 8.13 -19.54 -4.20
N LYS A 113 9.42 -19.84 -3.97
CA LYS A 113 9.83 -20.95 -3.10
C LYS A 113 9.73 -20.58 -1.63
N GLU A 114 9.94 -19.30 -1.34
CA GLU A 114 9.89 -18.76 0.03
C GLU A 114 8.52 -18.13 0.38
N LEU A 115 7.62 -17.97 -0.60
CA LEU A 115 6.30 -17.44 -0.35
C LEU A 115 5.38 -18.51 0.26
N LEU A 116 4.88 -18.26 1.47
CA LEU A 116 3.87 -19.11 2.09
C LEU A 116 2.50 -18.84 1.43
N VAL A 117 1.84 -19.87 0.94
CA VAL A 117 0.51 -19.75 0.30
C VAL A 117 -0.50 -20.64 1.02
N SER A 118 -1.67 -20.09 1.30
CA SER A 118 -2.82 -20.81 1.84
C SER A 118 -4.05 -20.56 0.99
N GLN A 119 -4.83 -21.60 0.73
CA GLN A 119 -6.09 -21.56 -0.01
C GLN A 119 -7.23 -22.07 0.88
N PRO A 120 -7.83 -21.18 1.68
CA PRO A 120 -8.86 -21.54 2.65
C PRO A 120 -10.21 -21.84 1.99
N ASP A 121 -11.01 -22.72 2.59
CA ASP A 121 -12.34 -23.10 2.10
C ASP A 121 -13.44 -22.08 2.46
N ASN A 122 -13.22 -21.25 3.49
CA ASN A 122 -14.18 -20.26 3.97
C ASN A 122 -13.51 -19.08 4.66
N GLY A 123 -14.29 -18.03 4.95
CA GLY A 123 -13.80 -16.80 5.53
C GLY A 123 -13.24 -16.93 6.95
N GLU A 124 -13.87 -17.80 7.78
CA GLU A 124 -13.40 -18.09 9.14
C GLU A 124 -12.00 -18.71 9.10
N GLN A 125 -11.82 -19.73 8.26
CA GLN A 125 -10.52 -20.41 8.09
C GLN A 125 -9.44 -19.43 7.59
N ALA A 126 -9.75 -18.58 6.60
CA ALA A 126 -8.83 -17.58 6.10
C ALA A 126 -8.35 -16.63 7.21
N LEU A 127 -9.27 -16.11 8.02
CA LEU A 127 -8.97 -15.16 9.09
C LEU A 127 -8.29 -15.82 10.29
N GLU A 128 -8.58 -17.10 10.59
CA GLU A 128 -7.88 -17.88 11.61
C GLU A 128 -6.43 -18.20 11.20
N ILE A 129 -6.20 -18.52 9.93
CA ILE A 129 -4.84 -18.69 9.38
C ILE A 129 -4.07 -17.38 9.47
N CYS A 130 -4.69 -16.26 9.07
CA CYS A 130 -4.09 -14.92 9.21
C CYS A 130 -3.73 -14.64 10.68
N ASP A 131 -4.63 -14.89 11.63
CA ASP A 131 -4.40 -14.73 13.06
C ASP A 131 -3.24 -15.59 13.56
N ALA A 132 -3.15 -16.84 13.15
CA ALA A 132 -2.07 -17.75 13.54
C ALA A 132 -0.71 -17.28 13.00
N LEU A 133 -0.64 -16.86 11.72
CA LEU A 133 0.57 -16.34 11.10
C LEU A 133 1.06 -15.07 11.81
N VAL A 134 0.18 -14.12 12.07
CA VAL A 134 0.51 -12.87 12.79
C VAL A 134 0.99 -13.17 14.21
N ARG A 135 0.29 -14.04 14.95
CA ARG A 135 0.66 -14.39 16.33
C ARG A 135 1.98 -15.14 16.44
N SER A 136 2.39 -15.83 15.40
CA SER A 136 3.69 -16.50 15.39
C SER A 136 4.86 -15.54 15.56
N GLY A 137 4.69 -14.28 15.12
CA GLY A 137 5.76 -13.28 15.08
C GLY A 137 6.88 -13.59 14.07
N ALA A 138 6.68 -14.62 13.23
CA ALA A 138 7.66 -15.08 12.25
C ALA A 138 7.33 -14.62 10.81
N VAL A 139 6.16 -14.01 10.60
CA VAL A 139 5.71 -13.51 9.30
C VAL A 139 5.60 -11.99 9.35
N ASP A 140 6.28 -11.33 8.43
CA ASP A 140 6.34 -9.87 8.36
C ASP A 140 5.21 -9.27 7.53
N VAL A 141 4.80 -9.96 6.46
CA VAL A 141 3.76 -9.47 5.54
C VAL A 141 2.76 -10.57 5.25
N VAL A 142 1.47 -10.28 5.45
CA VAL A 142 0.36 -11.17 5.10
C VAL A 142 -0.56 -10.46 4.12
N ILE A 143 -0.84 -11.10 2.98
CA ILE A 143 -1.84 -10.63 2.01
C ILE A 143 -3.07 -11.51 2.13
N VAL A 144 -4.27 -10.91 2.09
CA VAL A 144 -5.55 -11.62 1.98
C VAL A 144 -6.24 -11.20 0.69
N ASP A 145 -6.32 -12.09 -0.28
CA ASP A 145 -6.92 -11.85 -1.60
C ASP A 145 -8.11 -12.78 -1.84
N SER A 146 -9.32 -12.33 -1.82
CA SER A 146 -9.80 -11.00 -1.49
C SER A 146 -10.88 -11.07 -0.40
N VAL A 147 -11.18 -9.93 0.25
CA VAL A 147 -12.30 -9.86 1.23
C VAL A 147 -13.62 -10.29 0.61
N ALA A 148 -13.81 -10.03 -0.69
CA ALA A 148 -15.04 -10.43 -1.40
C ALA A 148 -15.25 -11.96 -1.42
N ALA A 149 -14.16 -12.73 -1.40
CA ALA A 149 -14.18 -14.19 -1.40
C ALA A 149 -14.26 -14.82 0.01
N LEU A 150 -14.18 -14.02 1.08
CA LEU A 150 -14.30 -14.49 2.46
C LEU A 150 -15.77 -14.83 2.79
N THR A 151 -16.26 -15.90 2.20
CA THR A 151 -17.62 -16.37 2.43
C THR A 151 -17.71 -17.03 3.82
N PRO A 152 -18.65 -16.61 4.69
CA PRO A 152 -18.87 -17.28 5.98
C PRO A 152 -19.25 -18.75 5.82
N LYS A 153 -18.74 -19.61 6.69
CA LYS A 153 -19.04 -21.04 6.66
C LYS A 153 -20.54 -21.33 6.68
N ALA A 154 -21.31 -20.60 7.49
CA ALA A 154 -22.76 -20.75 7.58
C ALA A 154 -23.47 -20.39 6.25
N GLU A 155 -22.89 -19.54 5.42
CA GLU A 155 -23.41 -19.22 4.09
C GLU A 155 -23.13 -20.36 3.09
N ILE A 156 -21.97 -21.00 3.21
CA ILE A 156 -21.59 -22.15 2.37
C ILE A 156 -22.45 -23.41 2.70
N GLU A 157 -22.75 -23.62 3.98
CA GLU A 157 -23.51 -24.75 4.47
C GLU A 157 -25.05 -24.55 4.35
N GLY A 158 -25.52 -23.32 4.08
CA GLY A 158 -26.91 -22.96 3.89
C GLY A 158 -27.47 -23.42 2.55
N GLU A 159 -28.82 -23.40 2.41
CA GLU A 159 -29.47 -23.70 1.14
C GLU A 159 -29.43 -22.51 0.17
N MET A 160 -29.47 -22.80 -1.13
CA MET A 160 -29.56 -21.76 -2.15
C MET A 160 -30.81 -20.90 -1.99
N GLY A 161 -30.64 -19.59 -1.75
CA GLY A 161 -31.73 -18.65 -1.51
C GLY A 161 -31.93 -18.25 -0.05
N ASP A 162 -31.19 -18.84 0.89
CA ASP A 162 -31.18 -18.40 2.28
C ASP A 162 -30.61 -16.96 2.41
N SER A 163 -31.20 -16.21 3.35
CA SER A 163 -30.75 -14.85 3.60
C SER A 163 -29.65 -14.84 4.66
N HIS A 164 -28.43 -14.58 4.22
CA HIS A 164 -27.25 -14.47 5.08
C HIS A 164 -26.77 -13.02 5.28
N MET A 165 -27.71 -12.07 5.31
CA MET A 165 -27.39 -10.63 5.39
C MET A 165 -26.49 -10.29 6.59
N GLY A 166 -25.35 -9.66 6.30
CA GLY A 166 -24.44 -9.12 7.29
C GLY A 166 -23.50 -10.11 7.97
N LEU A 167 -23.53 -11.42 7.64
CA LEU A 167 -22.61 -12.40 8.24
C LEU A 167 -21.16 -12.08 7.95
N GLN A 168 -20.81 -11.77 6.70
CA GLN A 168 -19.45 -11.38 6.31
C GLN A 168 -19.00 -10.12 7.06
N ALA A 169 -19.86 -9.10 7.19
CA ALA A 169 -19.52 -7.88 7.92
C ALA A 169 -19.29 -8.14 9.42
N ARG A 170 -20.04 -9.07 10.04
CA ARG A 170 -19.82 -9.52 11.41
C ARG A 170 -18.49 -10.24 11.57
N LEU A 171 -18.21 -11.18 10.68
CA LEU A 171 -16.95 -11.93 10.64
C LEU A 171 -15.76 -10.98 10.55
N MET A 172 -15.76 -10.05 9.60
CA MET A 172 -14.72 -9.05 9.44
C MET A 172 -14.57 -8.16 10.68
N SER A 173 -15.67 -7.69 11.27
CA SER A 173 -15.64 -6.86 12.48
C SER A 173 -15.05 -7.60 13.68
N GLN A 174 -15.36 -8.88 13.84
CA GLN A 174 -14.82 -9.72 14.91
C GLN A 174 -13.32 -9.99 14.71
N ALA A 175 -12.94 -10.39 13.51
CA ALA A 175 -11.56 -10.69 13.16
C ALA A 175 -10.65 -9.46 13.33
N LEU A 176 -11.03 -8.31 12.78
CA LEU A 176 -10.22 -7.10 12.84
C LEU A 176 -10.03 -6.57 14.26
N ARG A 177 -11.04 -6.70 15.15
CA ARG A 177 -10.89 -6.40 16.58
C ARG A 177 -9.81 -7.25 17.23
N LYS A 178 -9.76 -8.55 16.89
CA LYS A 178 -8.78 -9.49 17.44
C LYS A 178 -7.39 -9.25 16.84
N LEU A 179 -7.31 -9.07 15.52
CA LEU A 179 -6.05 -8.96 14.78
C LEU A 179 -5.31 -7.65 15.06
N THR A 180 -6.00 -6.52 15.23
CA THR A 180 -5.36 -5.18 15.28
C THR A 180 -4.28 -5.08 16.35
N GLY A 181 -4.53 -5.57 17.56
CA GLY A 181 -3.55 -5.56 18.65
C GLY A 181 -2.35 -6.48 18.39
N GLN A 182 -2.61 -7.63 17.82
CA GLN A 182 -1.59 -8.63 17.50
C GLN A 182 -0.69 -8.18 16.36
N ILE A 183 -1.27 -7.61 15.30
CA ILE A 183 -0.58 -7.03 14.15
C ILE A 183 0.43 -5.97 14.62
N LYS A 184 0.01 -5.06 15.52
CA LYS A 184 0.90 -4.05 16.10
C LYS A 184 2.03 -4.68 16.90
N ASN A 185 1.72 -5.66 17.77
CA ASN A 185 2.71 -6.29 18.64
C ASN A 185 3.73 -7.14 17.87
N ALA A 186 3.29 -7.83 16.82
CA ALA A 186 4.15 -8.63 15.95
C ALA A 186 4.90 -7.79 14.89
N ASN A 187 4.64 -6.48 14.80
CA ASN A 187 5.13 -5.61 13.73
C ASN A 187 4.86 -6.15 12.32
N CYS A 188 3.73 -6.85 12.13
CA CYS A 188 3.35 -7.47 10.87
C CYS A 188 2.51 -6.49 10.03
N LEU A 189 2.77 -6.41 8.72
CA LEU A 189 1.92 -5.70 7.77
C LEU A 189 0.86 -6.67 7.24
N VAL A 190 -0.43 -6.34 7.41
CA VAL A 190 -1.53 -7.13 6.84
C VAL A 190 -2.27 -6.31 5.79
N ILE A 191 -2.29 -6.80 4.55
CA ILE A 191 -2.95 -6.16 3.42
C ILE A 191 -4.20 -6.95 3.05
N PHE A 192 -5.36 -6.30 3.09
CA PHE A 192 -6.60 -6.84 2.56
C PHE A 192 -6.87 -6.26 1.17
N ILE A 193 -6.97 -7.12 0.19
CA ILE A 193 -7.47 -6.77 -1.14
C ILE A 193 -8.99 -6.80 -1.10
N ASN A 194 -9.64 -5.77 -1.68
CA ASN A 194 -11.09 -5.66 -1.66
C ASN A 194 -11.64 -5.25 -3.03
N GLN A 195 -12.90 -5.54 -3.25
CA GLN A 195 -13.62 -5.20 -4.46
C GLN A 195 -14.63 -4.09 -4.19
N ILE A 196 -14.89 -3.26 -5.20
CA ILE A 196 -15.94 -2.24 -5.16
C ILE A 196 -17.28 -2.90 -5.47
N ARG A 197 -18.31 -2.48 -4.76
CA ARG A 197 -19.73 -2.80 -4.99
C ARG A 197 -20.54 -1.51 -5.02
N MET A 198 -21.60 -1.52 -5.78
CA MET A 198 -22.52 -0.39 -5.87
C MET A 198 -23.67 -0.57 -4.88
N LYS A 199 -23.92 0.44 -4.05
CA LYS A 199 -25.10 0.47 -3.17
C LYS A 199 -26.35 0.76 -4.00
N ILE A 200 -27.34 -0.10 -3.88
CA ILE A 200 -28.64 0.08 -4.51
C ILE A 200 -29.39 1.22 -3.79
N GLY A 201 -30.04 2.12 -4.57
CA GLY A 201 -30.93 3.15 -4.04
C GLY A 201 -30.22 4.43 -3.55
N VAL A 202 -28.92 4.60 -3.78
CA VAL A 202 -28.20 5.85 -3.50
C VAL A 202 -28.43 6.83 -4.64
N MET A 203 -29.30 7.81 -4.45
CA MET A 203 -29.60 8.87 -5.45
C MET A 203 -28.63 10.05 -5.36
N PHE A 204 -27.99 10.29 -4.21
CA PHE A 204 -27.06 11.39 -3.97
C PHE A 204 -25.81 10.90 -3.26
N GLY A 205 -24.64 11.43 -3.62
CA GLY A 205 -23.33 11.04 -3.08
C GLY A 205 -22.69 9.87 -3.83
N ASN A 206 -21.59 9.32 -3.27
CA ASN A 206 -20.88 8.22 -3.90
C ASN A 206 -21.56 6.87 -3.55
N PRO A 207 -22.12 6.13 -4.53
CA PRO A 207 -22.74 4.84 -4.31
C PRO A 207 -21.71 3.72 -4.09
N GLU A 208 -20.44 3.94 -4.37
CA GLU A 208 -19.40 2.93 -4.23
C GLU A 208 -19.13 2.55 -2.78
N THR A 209 -19.01 1.27 -2.53
CA THR A 209 -18.62 0.72 -1.25
C THR A 209 -17.75 -0.52 -1.44
N THR A 210 -16.97 -0.88 -0.44
CA THR A 210 -16.19 -2.14 -0.43
C THR A 210 -16.98 -3.25 0.27
N THR A 211 -16.66 -4.51 -0.05
CA THR A 211 -17.27 -5.70 0.59
C THR A 211 -16.81 -5.86 2.04
N GLY A 212 -17.45 -6.70 2.83
CA GLY A 212 -17.09 -6.98 4.23
C GLY A 212 -17.53 -5.89 5.23
N GLY A 213 -18.42 -4.97 4.84
CA GLY A 213 -18.97 -3.92 5.69
C GLY A 213 -18.00 -2.75 5.93
N ASN A 214 -18.16 -2.05 7.06
CA ASN A 214 -17.37 -0.84 7.35
C ASN A 214 -16.13 -1.09 8.21
N ALA A 215 -15.89 -2.31 8.69
CA ALA A 215 -14.82 -2.58 9.65
C ALA A 215 -13.44 -2.21 9.12
N LEU A 216 -13.09 -2.61 7.89
CA LEU A 216 -11.82 -2.25 7.27
C LEU A 216 -11.63 -0.73 7.13
N LYS A 217 -12.70 0.02 6.84
CA LYS A 217 -12.62 1.49 6.74
C LYS A 217 -12.16 2.14 8.05
N PHE A 218 -12.49 1.54 9.19
CA PHE A 218 -12.07 2.04 10.50
C PHE A 218 -10.71 1.50 10.94
N TYR A 219 -10.48 0.18 10.79
CA TYR A 219 -9.28 -0.47 11.30
C TYR A 219 -8.04 -0.23 10.45
N SER A 220 -8.17 -0.09 9.12
CA SER A 220 -7.03 0.22 8.27
C SER A 220 -6.37 1.55 8.61
N SER A 221 -5.05 1.58 8.59
CA SER A 221 -4.25 2.80 8.73
C SER A 221 -4.04 3.50 7.39
N VAL A 222 -3.97 2.73 6.32
CA VAL A 222 -3.86 3.21 4.94
C VAL A 222 -4.94 2.53 4.10
N ARG A 223 -5.56 3.29 3.18
CA ARG A 223 -6.49 2.77 2.18
C ARG A 223 -6.10 3.33 0.81
N LEU A 224 -5.92 2.43 -0.14
CA LEU A 224 -5.54 2.73 -1.51
C LEU A 224 -6.68 2.34 -2.45
N ASP A 225 -7.12 3.30 -3.25
CA ASP A 225 -8.06 3.10 -4.35
C ASP A 225 -7.27 3.02 -5.65
N ILE A 226 -7.30 1.86 -6.31
CA ILE A 226 -6.53 1.61 -7.54
C ILE A 226 -7.46 1.52 -8.74
N LEU A 227 -7.18 2.33 -9.76
CA LEU A 227 -8.00 2.49 -10.96
C LEU A 227 -7.14 2.33 -12.22
N ARG A 228 -7.67 1.63 -13.21
CA ARG A 228 -7.13 1.67 -14.56
C ARG A 228 -7.66 2.93 -15.25
N THR A 229 -6.76 3.78 -15.77
CA THR A 229 -7.10 5.05 -16.44
C THR A 229 -6.93 4.98 -17.94
N GLY A 230 -6.13 4.03 -18.44
CA GLY A 230 -5.87 3.91 -19.86
C GLY A 230 -5.12 2.62 -20.21
N SER A 231 -4.63 2.54 -21.42
CA SER A 231 -3.82 1.43 -21.94
C SER A 231 -2.49 1.94 -22.46
N VAL A 232 -1.40 1.25 -22.10
CA VAL A 232 -0.07 1.47 -22.67
C VAL A 232 0.04 0.68 -23.95
N LYS A 233 0.47 1.34 -25.03
CA LYS A 233 0.63 0.72 -26.34
C LYS A 233 2.06 0.80 -26.83
N ASP A 234 2.49 -0.22 -27.57
CA ASP A 234 3.67 -0.23 -28.41
C ASP A 234 3.24 -0.49 -29.86
N GLY A 235 3.22 0.58 -30.67
CA GLY A 235 2.52 0.56 -31.96
C GLY A 235 1.02 0.31 -31.78
N ASP A 236 0.50 -0.76 -32.40
CA ASP A 236 -0.90 -1.18 -32.31
C ASP A 236 -1.19 -2.16 -31.16
N GLU A 237 -0.14 -2.70 -30.53
CA GLU A 237 -0.25 -3.69 -29.45
C GLU A 237 -0.44 -3.01 -28.08
N VAL A 238 -1.39 -3.54 -27.29
CA VAL A 238 -1.57 -3.11 -25.90
C VAL A 238 -0.63 -3.94 -25.02
N ILE A 239 0.40 -3.28 -24.47
CA ILE A 239 1.44 -3.91 -23.64
C ILE A 239 1.24 -3.73 -22.13
N GLY A 240 0.26 -2.91 -21.74
CA GLY A 240 0.03 -2.63 -20.32
C GLY A 240 -1.13 -1.69 -20.07
N ASN A 241 -1.26 -1.27 -18.84
CA ASN A 241 -2.29 -0.34 -18.37
C ASN A 241 -1.66 0.90 -17.72
N GLU A 242 -2.24 2.06 -18.01
CA GLU A 242 -2.07 3.25 -17.18
C GLU A 242 -2.92 3.06 -15.92
N THR A 243 -2.30 3.23 -14.77
CA THR A 243 -2.92 2.94 -13.48
C THR A 243 -2.78 4.13 -12.55
N ARG A 244 -3.87 4.50 -11.90
CA ARG A 244 -3.89 5.54 -10.86
C ARG A 244 -4.16 4.94 -9.50
N VAL A 245 -3.36 5.31 -8.51
CA VAL A 245 -3.59 4.97 -7.11
C VAL A 245 -3.86 6.24 -6.32
N LYS A 246 -4.99 6.26 -5.60
CA LYS A 246 -5.38 7.33 -4.68
C LYS A 246 -5.21 6.87 -3.24
N VAL A 247 -4.49 7.62 -2.45
CA VAL A 247 -4.35 7.41 -1.01
C VAL A 247 -5.57 8.02 -0.32
N VAL A 248 -6.67 7.28 -0.22
CA VAL A 248 -7.94 7.82 0.31
C VAL A 248 -7.99 7.90 1.84
N LYS A 249 -7.08 7.22 2.51
CA LYS A 249 -6.86 7.29 3.95
C LYS A 249 -5.41 7.04 4.28
N ASN A 250 -4.84 7.87 5.14
CA ASN A 250 -3.51 7.68 5.71
C ASN A 250 -3.47 8.25 7.13
N LYS A 251 -3.11 7.42 8.12
CA LYS A 251 -2.96 7.82 9.52
C LYS A 251 -1.54 8.23 9.88
N LEU A 252 -0.59 8.11 8.94
CA LEU A 252 0.84 8.31 9.16
C LEU A 252 1.38 9.55 8.45
N ALA A 253 0.68 10.00 7.40
CA ALA A 253 1.00 11.19 6.62
C ALA A 253 -0.27 11.80 6.03
N ALA A 254 -0.15 12.92 5.31
CA ALA A 254 -1.28 13.58 4.65
C ALA A 254 -1.94 12.63 3.63
N PRO A 255 -3.26 12.40 3.72
CA PRO A 255 -4.00 11.59 2.75
C PRO A 255 -4.31 12.38 1.46
N PHE A 256 -5.07 11.74 0.56
CA PHE A 256 -5.63 12.27 -0.69
C PHE A 256 -4.62 12.55 -1.79
N ARG A 257 -3.38 12.10 -1.63
CA ARG A 257 -2.39 12.08 -2.71
C ARG A 257 -2.78 11.03 -3.74
N GLN A 258 -2.43 11.28 -5.00
CA GLN A 258 -2.63 10.34 -6.08
C GLN A 258 -1.38 10.23 -6.93
N VAL A 259 -1.16 9.05 -7.48
CA VAL A 259 0.02 8.71 -8.27
C VAL A 259 -0.43 7.93 -9.48
N ASP A 260 0.12 8.27 -10.63
CA ASP A 260 -0.06 7.54 -11.87
C ASP A 260 1.23 6.78 -12.20
N PHE A 261 1.10 5.53 -12.59
CA PHE A 261 2.19 4.69 -13.07
C PHE A 261 1.67 3.64 -14.08
N GLN A 262 2.60 3.02 -14.78
CA GLN A 262 2.28 2.00 -15.75
C GLN A 262 2.46 0.60 -15.14
N ILE A 263 1.50 -0.30 -15.40
CA ILE A 263 1.62 -1.73 -15.17
C ILE A 263 1.78 -2.40 -16.52
N LEU A 264 2.95 -2.97 -16.80
CA LEU A 264 3.25 -3.68 -18.02
C LEU A 264 2.91 -5.17 -17.88
N TYR A 265 2.34 -5.77 -18.92
CA TYR A 265 1.93 -7.17 -18.89
C TYR A 265 3.16 -8.09 -18.81
N GLY A 266 3.18 -8.94 -17.79
CA GLY A 266 4.30 -9.85 -17.54
C GLY A 266 5.53 -9.23 -16.86
N GLU A 267 5.56 -7.91 -16.64
CA GLU A 267 6.68 -7.21 -15.98
C GLU A 267 6.25 -6.53 -14.67
N GLY A 268 4.95 -6.16 -14.55
CA GLY A 268 4.42 -5.45 -13.40
C GLY A 268 4.60 -3.94 -13.48
N ILE A 269 4.86 -3.30 -12.34
CA ILE A 269 5.03 -1.84 -12.24
C ILE A 269 6.28 -1.42 -13.00
N SER A 270 6.13 -0.47 -13.95
CA SER A 270 7.21 0.06 -14.79
C SER A 270 8.15 0.96 -13.99
N LYS A 271 9.11 0.38 -13.27
CA LYS A 271 10.12 1.12 -12.50
C LYS A 271 10.86 2.14 -13.37
N ALA A 272 11.33 1.74 -14.55
CA ALA A 272 12.05 2.63 -15.46
C ALA A 272 11.19 3.81 -15.94
N GLY A 273 9.89 3.58 -16.17
CA GLY A 273 8.95 4.62 -16.54
C GLY A 273 8.80 5.69 -15.47
N GLU A 274 8.62 5.27 -14.21
CA GLU A 274 8.54 6.18 -13.07
C GLU A 274 9.85 6.94 -12.83
N LEU A 275 11.01 6.27 -12.91
CA LEU A 275 12.31 6.89 -12.71
C LEU A 275 12.58 7.99 -13.74
N ILE A 276 12.20 7.79 -15.00
CA ILE A 276 12.31 8.83 -16.03
C ILE A 276 11.38 10.00 -15.73
N GLU A 277 10.12 9.75 -15.39
CA GLU A 277 9.14 10.81 -15.10
C GLU A 277 9.52 11.63 -13.88
N LEU A 278 9.78 10.96 -12.76
CA LEU A 278 10.24 11.62 -11.54
C LEU A 278 11.60 12.29 -11.72
N GLY A 279 12.52 11.64 -12.45
CA GLY A 279 13.82 12.20 -12.76
C GLY A 279 13.74 13.52 -13.54
N VAL A 280 12.85 13.61 -14.52
CA VAL A 280 12.59 14.85 -15.27
C VAL A 280 11.95 15.90 -14.37
N LYS A 281 10.93 15.51 -13.62
CA LYS A 281 10.20 16.38 -12.70
C LYS A 281 11.12 17.04 -11.67
N HIS A 282 12.06 16.26 -11.12
CA HIS A 282 13.02 16.74 -10.11
C HIS A 282 14.37 17.14 -10.69
N LYS A 283 14.45 17.35 -12.02
CA LYS A 283 15.65 17.88 -12.72
C LYS A 283 16.91 17.01 -12.55
N LEU A 284 16.77 15.75 -12.18
CA LEU A 284 17.85 14.76 -12.18
C LEU A 284 18.07 14.15 -13.58
N VAL A 285 17.00 14.09 -14.38
CA VAL A 285 17.04 13.73 -15.79
C VAL A 285 16.70 14.98 -16.60
N GLU A 286 17.58 15.36 -17.51
CA GLU A 286 17.36 16.49 -18.40
C GLU A 286 16.50 16.05 -19.59
N LYS A 287 15.49 16.86 -19.95
CA LYS A 287 14.67 16.66 -21.14
C LYS A 287 14.79 17.88 -22.05
N SER A 288 15.30 17.69 -23.26
CA SER A 288 15.41 18.72 -24.27
C SER A 288 14.72 18.26 -25.57
N GLY A 289 13.52 18.77 -25.82
CA GLY A 289 12.64 18.27 -26.87
C GLY A 289 12.34 16.78 -26.67
N ALA A 290 12.69 15.94 -27.65
CA ALA A 290 12.54 14.49 -27.58
C ALA A 290 13.71 13.76 -26.89
N TRP A 291 14.80 14.45 -26.54
CA TRP A 291 16.01 13.84 -25.99
C TRP A 291 15.99 13.85 -24.46
N TYR A 292 16.44 12.74 -23.88
CA TYR A 292 16.66 12.56 -22.45
C TYR A 292 18.15 12.42 -22.17
N ALA A 293 18.64 13.04 -21.08
CA ALA A 293 20.03 12.92 -20.64
C ALA A 293 20.10 12.71 -19.12
N TYR A 294 21.07 11.94 -18.67
CA TYR A 294 21.34 11.69 -17.25
C TYR A 294 22.85 11.84 -16.99
N ASN A 295 23.23 12.68 -16.00
CA ASN A 295 24.61 13.04 -15.71
C ASN A 295 25.39 13.52 -16.96
N GLY A 296 24.76 14.27 -17.87
CA GLY A 296 25.35 14.78 -19.11
C GLY A 296 25.44 13.76 -20.25
N GLU A 297 25.07 12.49 -20.03
CA GLU A 297 25.01 11.45 -21.04
C GLU A 297 23.62 11.38 -21.67
N LYS A 298 23.53 11.34 -23.02
CA LYS A 298 22.25 11.12 -23.72
C LYS A 298 21.82 9.67 -23.56
N ILE A 299 20.66 9.46 -22.90
CA ILE A 299 20.12 8.15 -22.57
C ILE A 299 19.03 7.67 -23.54
N GLY A 300 18.54 8.56 -24.42
CA GLY A 300 17.58 8.13 -25.47
C GLY A 300 16.82 9.29 -26.09
N GLN A 301 16.35 9.05 -27.32
CA GLN A 301 15.35 9.89 -27.98
C GLN A 301 13.97 9.25 -27.79
N GLY A 302 13.09 9.96 -27.08
CA GLY A 302 11.80 9.45 -26.62
C GLY A 302 11.88 8.65 -25.30
N LYS A 303 10.77 8.64 -24.56
CA LYS A 303 10.66 7.99 -23.24
C LYS A 303 10.98 6.48 -23.31
N ALA A 304 10.50 5.78 -24.34
CA ALA A 304 10.73 4.35 -24.51
C ALA A 304 12.23 3.99 -24.62
N ASN A 305 13.00 4.77 -25.37
CA ASN A 305 14.44 4.54 -25.48
C ASN A 305 15.19 4.86 -24.19
N ALA A 306 14.78 5.89 -23.46
CA ALA A 306 15.34 6.21 -22.14
C ALA A 306 15.03 5.11 -21.11
N MET A 307 13.84 4.56 -21.11
CA MET A 307 13.46 3.40 -20.28
C MET A 307 14.31 2.17 -20.62
N LYS A 308 14.47 1.87 -21.92
CA LYS A 308 15.30 0.77 -22.40
C LYS A 308 16.76 0.92 -21.93
N TRP A 309 17.31 2.13 -22.02
CA TRP A 309 18.65 2.41 -21.51
C TRP A 309 18.77 2.13 -20.00
N LEU A 310 17.78 2.50 -19.17
CA LEU A 310 17.78 2.17 -17.74
C LEU A 310 17.70 0.66 -17.49
N HIS A 311 16.97 -0.10 -18.30
CA HIS A 311 16.94 -1.56 -18.22
C HIS A 311 18.29 -2.21 -18.56
N GLU A 312 19.02 -1.64 -19.52
CA GLU A 312 20.34 -2.11 -19.93
C GLU A 312 21.44 -1.65 -18.95
N ASN A 313 21.22 -0.58 -18.18
CA ASN A 313 22.17 0.03 -17.26
C ASN A 313 21.66 0.01 -15.81
N LEU A 314 21.49 -1.19 -15.23
CA LEU A 314 20.91 -1.38 -13.91
C LEU A 314 21.58 -0.56 -12.80
N ALA A 315 22.92 -0.47 -12.79
CA ALA A 315 23.66 0.31 -11.82
C ALA A 315 23.29 1.81 -11.87
N LYS A 316 23.02 2.36 -13.06
CA LYS A 316 22.57 3.74 -13.26
C LYS A 316 21.10 3.93 -12.87
N SER A 317 20.28 2.93 -13.14
CA SER A 317 18.89 2.88 -12.68
C SER A 317 18.81 2.91 -11.15
N ASP A 318 19.60 2.09 -10.46
CA ASP A 318 19.65 2.04 -9.01
C ASP A 318 20.24 3.33 -8.39
N GLU A 319 21.24 3.94 -9.04
CA GLU A 319 21.80 5.24 -8.65
C GLU A 319 20.74 6.35 -8.73
N LEU A 320 19.98 6.40 -9.84
CA LEU A 320 18.90 7.38 -10.02
C LEU A 320 17.79 7.18 -9.01
N GLU A 321 17.36 5.92 -8.78
CA GLU A 321 16.37 5.62 -7.75
C GLU A 321 16.83 6.05 -6.37
N ALA A 322 18.06 5.74 -5.98
CA ALA A 322 18.61 6.11 -4.68
C ALA A 322 18.62 7.64 -4.47
N LYS A 323 19.01 8.41 -5.51
CA LYS A 323 18.97 9.88 -5.48
C LYS A 323 17.55 10.41 -5.32
N LEU A 324 16.61 9.91 -6.14
CA LEU A 324 15.21 10.32 -6.07
C LEU A 324 14.60 9.94 -4.71
N ARG A 325 14.88 8.75 -4.20
CA ARG A 325 14.37 8.29 -2.90
C ARG A 325 14.92 9.15 -1.75
N ALA A 326 16.20 9.49 -1.77
CA ALA A 326 16.82 10.35 -0.77
C ALA A 326 16.22 11.76 -0.78
N GLU A 327 15.94 12.31 -1.95
CA GLU A 327 15.35 13.63 -2.09
C GLU A 327 13.87 13.67 -1.70
N LEU A 328 13.07 12.72 -2.19
CA LEU A 328 11.61 12.75 -2.11
C LEU A 328 11.04 12.13 -0.83
N VAL A 329 11.65 11.04 -0.34
CA VAL A 329 11.17 10.36 0.88
C VAL A 329 11.69 11.04 2.14
N ALA A 330 12.93 11.55 2.12
CA ALA A 330 13.49 12.29 3.26
C ALA A 330 12.84 13.66 3.48
N ASN A 331 12.29 14.27 2.42
CA ASN A 331 11.66 15.60 2.46
C ASN A 331 10.27 15.61 1.78
N PRO A 332 9.28 14.88 2.31
CA PRO A 332 7.97 14.70 1.66
C PRO A 332 7.18 16.01 1.52
N GLU A 333 7.47 17.04 2.33
CA GLU A 333 6.84 18.36 2.23
C GLU A 333 7.38 19.17 1.04
N GLN A 334 8.68 19.07 0.75
CA GLN A 334 9.29 19.74 -0.41
C GLN A 334 8.85 19.08 -1.72
N ALA A 335 8.71 17.76 -1.74
CA ALA A 335 8.13 17.04 -2.87
C ALA A 335 6.70 17.51 -3.18
N LEU A 336 5.91 17.84 -2.15
CA LEU A 336 4.55 18.36 -2.28
C LEU A 336 4.49 19.78 -2.86
N MET A 337 5.42 20.66 -2.46
CA MET A 337 5.47 22.03 -2.98
C MET A 337 5.77 22.06 -4.48
N ALA A 338 6.67 21.18 -4.95
CA ALA A 338 6.98 21.04 -6.37
C ALA A 338 5.78 20.54 -7.20
N ASP A 339 4.89 19.72 -6.60
CA ASP A 339 3.65 19.25 -7.25
C ASP A 339 2.61 20.36 -7.42
N ILE A 340 2.54 21.30 -6.47
CA ILE A 340 1.61 22.42 -6.48
C ILE A 340 2.07 23.50 -7.47
N GLU A 341 3.36 23.81 -7.52
CA GLU A 341 3.91 24.83 -8.42
C GLU A 341 3.75 24.41 -9.91
N GLN A 342 3.93 23.13 -10.24
CA GLN A 342 3.75 22.67 -11.62
C GLN A 342 2.28 22.63 -12.06
N SER A 343 1.35 22.36 -11.16
CA SER A 343 -0.09 22.37 -11.50
C SER A 343 -0.62 23.79 -11.76
N THR A 344 0.07 24.83 -11.29
CA THR A 344 -0.26 26.23 -11.60
C THR A 344 0.36 26.69 -12.91
N ASP A 345 1.56 26.21 -13.26
CA ASP A 345 2.23 26.57 -14.52
C ASP A 345 1.56 25.94 -15.75
N ASP A 346 1.08 24.68 -15.63
CA ASP A 346 0.32 24.01 -16.69
C ASP A 346 -1.06 24.65 -16.93
N ALA A 347 -1.68 25.22 -15.89
CA ALA A 347 -2.96 25.93 -16.00
C ALA A 347 -2.84 27.33 -16.61
N GLU A 348 -1.66 27.97 -16.53
CA GLU A 348 -1.40 29.28 -17.16
C GLU A 348 -0.92 29.17 -18.61
N SER A 349 -0.47 27.98 -19.07
CA SER A 349 -0.03 27.76 -20.46
C SER A 349 -1.15 27.42 -21.45
N ASP A 350 -2.38 27.15 -20.96
CA ASP A 350 -3.57 26.82 -21.74
C ASP A 350 -4.52 28.05 -21.95
N PHE A 351 -4.05 29.28 -21.67
CA PHE A 351 -4.77 30.52 -21.99
C PHE A 351 -4.09 31.35 -23.05
#